data_abcae9586e6aea57d0c24a475b81ac63
#
_entry.id   abcae9586e6aea57d0c24a475b81ac63
#
_cell.length_a   1.000
_cell.length_b   1.000
_cell.length_c   1.000
_cell.angle_alpha   90.00
_cell.angle_beta   90.00
_cell.angle_gamma   90.00
#
_symmetry.space_group_name_H-M   'P 1'
#
loop_
_entity.id
_entity.type
_entity.pdbx_description
1 polymer ?
#
loop_
_entity_poly.entity_id
_entity_poly.type
_entity_poly.pdbx_seq_one_letter_code
_entity_poly.pdbx_strand_id
1 'polypeptide(L)'
;MTTFADVAQKITQDCNRKDERRLHIIGRWHAMLGWIRVAIIEIEEHREDSEGAESEIAYCLMDIAAGAVSILQQLGVSDPAAAFVDEYAKASAKHPGMTLDSDSHTDELRFYALAEEVGEVCAALTYDNKADTGHNSDLISEVTQVGGLAIAWLLRYRVEES
;
A
#
# COMPACT_ATOMS: atom_id res chain seq x y z
N MET A 1 -18.05 10.81 5.74
CA MET A 1 -17.37 9.50 5.83
C MET A 1 -16.38 9.45 4.68
N THR A 2 -15.09 9.42 4.96
CA THR A 2 -14.02 9.39 3.95
C THR A 2 -14.05 8.07 3.20
N THR A 3 -14.09 8.11 1.87
CA THR A 3 -14.13 6.91 1.02
C THR A 3 -12.73 6.52 0.54
N PHE A 4 -12.58 5.29 0.04
CA PHE A 4 -11.33 4.86 -0.61
C PHE A 4 -10.91 5.81 -1.74
N ALA A 5 -11.87 6.23 -2.56
CA ALA A 5 -11.59 7.16 -3.67
C ALA A 5 -11.09 8.53 -3.19
N ASP A 6 -11.64 9.05 -2.08
CA ASP A 6 -11.19 10.33 -1.51
C ASP A 6 -9.73 10.24 -1.06
N VAL A 7 -9.36 9.14 -0.37
CA VAL A 7 -7.98 8.92 0.09
C VAL A 7 -7.03 8.73 -1.09
N ALA A 8 -7.38 7.91 -2.08
CA ALA A 8 -6.58 7.70 -3.28
C ALA A 8 -6.33 9.02 -4.04
N GLN A 9 -7.37 9.85 -4.20
CA GLN A 9 -7.27 11.14 -4.86
C GLN A 9 -6.36 12.10 -4.07
N LYS A 10 -6.53 12.19 -2.75
CA LYS A 10 -5.70 13.06 -1.89
C LYS A 10 -4.22 12.68 -1.98
N ILE A 11 -3.89 11.40 -1.80
CA ILE A 11 -2.49 10.94 -1.88
C ILE A 11 -1.89 11.24 -3.25
N THR A 12 -2.66 11.04 -4.34
CA THR A 12 -2.18 11.34 -5.69
C THR A 12 -1.90 12.83 -5.89
N GLN A 13 -2.74 13.71 -5.34
CA GLN A 13 -2.55 15.16 -5.42
C GLN A 13 -1.35 15.63 -4.58
N ASP A 14 -1.17 15.06 -3.40
CA ASP A 14 -0.13 15.46 -2.45
C ASP A 14 1.25 14.84 -2.77
N CYS A 15 1.31 13.87 -3.68
CA CYS A 15 2.56 13.20 -4.04
C CYS A 15 3.54 14.15 -4.75
N ASN A 16 4.72 14.35 -4.16
CA ASN A 16 5.80 15.19 -4.68
C ASN A 16 7.08 14.42 -5.06
N ARG A 17 7.02 13.09 -5.16
CA ARG A 17 8.17 12.19 -5.37
C ARG A 17 8.52 11.93 -6.83
N LYS A 18 8.08 12.74 -7.76
CA LYS A 18 8.24 12.52 -9.22
C LYS A 18 9.69 12.29 -9.67
N ASP A 19 10.65 12.85 -8.93
CA ASP A 19 12.07 12.76 -9.26
C ASP A 19 12.81 11.62 -8.52
N GLU A 20 12.16 10.91 -7.60
CA GLU A 20 12.79 9.78 -6.90
C GLU A 20 12.89 8.55 -7.82
N ARG A 21 14.08 7.90 -7.79
CA ARG A 21 14.27 6.66 -8.55
C ARG A 21 13.44 5.53 -7.95
N ARG A 22 12.79 4.70 -8.80
CA ARG A 22 11.93 3.57 -8.39
C ARG A 22 12.59 2.65 -7.35
N LEU A 23 13.85 2.27 -7.56
CA LEU A 23 14.56 1.40 -6.61
C LEU A 23 14.75 2.04 -5.23
N HIS A 24 14.87 3.38 -5.14
CA HIS A 24 14.94 4.08 -3.88
C HIS A 24 13.58 4.08 -3.16
N ILE A 25 12.49 4.29 -3.90
CA ILE A 25 11.13 4.23 -3.35
C ILE A 25 10.84 2.83 -2.77
N ILE A 26 11.17 1.77 -3.51
CA ILE A 26 10.96 0.38 -3.06
C ILE A 26 11.84 0.05 -1.86
N GLY A 27 13.08 0.54 -1.81
CA GLY A 27 13.94 0.41 -0.62
C GLY A 27 13.32 1.06 0.62
N ARG A 28 12.62 2.19 0.46
CA ARG A 28 11.85 2.82 1.55
C ARG A 28 10.66 1.97 1.97
N TRP A 29 9.93 1.35 1.05
CA TRP A 29 8.84 0.43 1.40
C TRP A 29 9.28 -0.68 2.35
N HIS A 30 10.46 -1.26 2.13
CA HIS A 30 11.01 -2.27 3.05
C HIS A 30 11.27 -1.68 4.45
N ALA A 31 11.76 -0.45 4.54
CA ALA A 31 11.94 0.23 5.84
C ALA A 31 10.58 0.49 6.51
N MET A 32 9.58 0.97 5.74
CA MET A 32 8.22 1.21 6.25
C MET A 32 7.57 -0.08 6.76
N LEU A 33 7.70 -1.20 6.04
CA LEU A 33 7.23 -2.50 6.51
C LEU A 33 7.88 -2.89 7.85
N GLY A 34 9.17 -2.62 8.02
CA GLY A 34 9.87 -2.85 9.30
C GLY A 34 9.27 -2.03 10.44
N TRP A 35 8.96 -0.77 10.24
CA TRP A 35 8.35 0.10 11.25
C TRP A 35 6.92 -0.29 11.56
N ILE A 36 6.10 -0.61 10.53
CA ILE A 36 4.75 -1.15 10.72
C ILE A 36 4.80 -2.41 11.62
N ARG A 37 5.74 -3.33 11.37
CA ARG A 37 5.86 -4.55 12.18
C ARG A 37 6.17 -4.24 13.65
N VAL A 38 7.05 -3.26 13.91
CA VAL A 38 7.36 -2.81 15.29
C VAL A 38 6.12 -2.20 15.93
N ALA A 39 5.40 -1.33 15.24
CA ALA A 39 4.19 -0.69 15.75
C ALA A 39 3.08 -1.72 16.08
N ILE A 40 2.89 -2.76 15.24
CA ILE A 40 1.96 -3.86 15.52
C ILE A 40 2.33 -4.57 16.82
N ILE A 41 3.62 -4.88 17.05
CA ILE A 41 4.09 -5.52 18.29
C ILE A 41 3.79 -4.62 19.50
N GLU A 42 3.98 -3.31 19.38
CA GLU A 42 3.68 -2.37 20.47
C GLU A 42 2.19 -2.34 20.81
N ILE A 43 1.31 -2.40 19.82
CA ILE A 43 -0.14 -2.50 20.02
C ILE A 43 -0.49 -3.84 20.68
N GLU A 44 0.05 -4.96 20.20
CA GLU A 44 -0.23 -6.30 20.73
C GLU A 44 0.25 -6.48 22.18
N GLU A 45 1.38 -5.87 22.53
CA GLU A 45 1.92 -5.90 23.90
C GLU A 45 1.24 -4.91 24.86
N HIS A 46 0.18 -4.21 24.41
CA HIS A 46 -0.56 -3.23 25.19
C HIS A 46 0.34 -2.18 25.86
N ARG A 47 1.35 -1.70 25.18
CA ARG A 47 2.20 -0.62 25.66
C ARG A 47 1.40 0.68 25.77
N GLU A 48 1.83 1.58 26.66
CA GLU A 48 1.10 2.80 27.04
C GLU A 48 0.84 3.79 25.89
N ASP A 49 1.50 3.62 24.72
CA ASP A 49 1.39 4.49 23.53
C ASP A 49 0.86 3.74 22.30
N SER A 50 -0.29 3.07 22.43
CA SER A 50 -0.94 2.43 21.26
C SER A 50 -1.40 3.44 20.22
N GLU A 51 -1.80 4.66 20.62
CA GLU A 51 -2.22 5.73 19.71
C GLU A 51 -1.05 6.23 18.85
N GLY A 52 0.15 6.35 19.44
CA GLY A 52 1.38 6.66 18.71
C GLY A 52 1.74 5.58 17.70
N ALA A 53 1.61 4.30 18.06
CA ALA A 53 1.87 3.17 17.18
C ALA A 53 0.87 3.12 16.00
N GLU A 54 -0.42 3.37 16.22
CA GLU A 54 -1.42 3.48 15.15
C GLU A 54 -1.09 4.63 14.18
N SER A 55 -0.67 5.77 14.72
CA SER A 55 -0.24 6.93 13.91
C SER A 55 0.99 6.62 13.08
N GLU A 56 1.94 5.84 13.60
CA GLU A 56 3.12 5.39 12.87
C GLU A 56 2.75 4.46 11.70
N ILE A 57 1.83 3.51 11.93
CA ILE A 57 1.30 2.65 10.85
C ILE A 57 0.64 3.52 9.77
N ALA A 58 -0.23 4.44 10.15
CA ALA A 58 -0.93 5.31 9.20
C ALA A 58 0.07 6.16 8.37
N TYR A 59 1.10 6.71 9.01
CA TYR A 59 2.18 7.44 8.33
C TYR A 59 2.90 6.55 7.31
N CYS A 60 3.30 5.35 7.71
CA CYS A 60 3.98 4.41 6.82
C CYS A 60 3.12 4.02 5.62
N LEU A 61 1.82 3.77 5.83
CA LEU A 61 0.88 3.45 4.76
C LEU A 61 0.71 4.60 3.76
N MET A 62 0.62 5.85 4.25
CA MET A 62 0.59 7.02 3.37
C MET A 62 1.87 7.14 2.55
N ASP A 63 3.03 6.89 3.15
CA ASP A 63 4.33 6.94 2.47
C ASP A 63 4.45 5.86 1.39
N ILE A 64 3.99 4.63 1.67
CA ILE A 64 3.95 3.52 0.70
C ILE A 64 3.03 3.87 -0.47
N ALA A 65 1.81 4.34 -0.20
CA ALA A 65 0.84 4.71 -1.24
C ALA A 65 1.35 5.87 -2.12
N ALA A 66 1.97 6.91 -1.52
CA ALA A 66 2.59 8.00 -2.27
C ALA A 66 3.76 7.52 -3.14
N GLY A 67 4.54 6.55 -2.64
CA GLY A 67 5.57 5.89 -3.43
C GLY A 67 4.99 5.14 -4.64
N ALA A 68 3.87 4.43 -4.47
CA ALA A 68 3.17 3.74 -5.55
C ALA A 68 2.67 4.74 -6.62
N VAL A 69 2.06 5.86 -6.21
CA VAL A 69 1.69 6.95 -7.13
C VAL A 69 2.89 7.40 -7.97
N SER A 70 4.02 7.66 -7.32
CA SER A 70 5.23 8.12 -8.02
C SER A 70 5.73 7.11 -9.05
N ILE A 71 5.77 5.82 -8.69
CA ILE A 71 6.20 4.75 -9.62
C ILE A 71 5.22 4.64 -10.79
N LEU A 72 3.91 4.62 -10.54
CA LEU A 72 2.89 4.54 -11.59
C LEU A 72 2.99 5.71 -12.57
N GLN A 73 3.19 6.93 -12.09
CA GLN A 73 3.41 8.11 -12.95
C GLN A 73 4.67 7.96 -13.80
N GLN A 74 5.77 7.43 -13.25
CA GLN A 74 7.00 7.14 -14.00
C GLN A 74 6.81 6.04 -15.06
N LEU A 75 5.85 5.13 -14.84
CA LEU A 75 5.47 4.07 -15.77
C LEU A 75 4.44 4.54 -16.83
N GLY A 76 4.02 5.81 -16.76
CA GLY A 76 3.11 6.41 -17.74
C GLY A 76 1.63 6.26 -17.40
N VAL A 77 1.27 5.83 -16.18
CA VAL A 77 -0.12 5.81 -15.70
C VAL A 77 -0.57 7.24 -15.46
N SER A 78 -1.52 7.72 -16.23
CA SER A 78 -1.99 9.11 -16.18
C SER A 78 -2.85 9.43 -14.96
N ASP A 79 -3.59 8.45 -14.44
CA ASP A 79 -4.45 8.59 -13.28
C ASP A 79 -4.24 7.41 -12.30
N PRO A 80 -3.24 7.51 -11.40
CA PRO A 80 -3.01 6.48 -10.39
C PRO A 80 -4.19 6.30 -9.42
N ALA A 81 -4.93 7.38 -9.11
CA ALA A 81 -6.09 7.28 -8.22
C ALA A 81 -7.19 6.40 -8.81
N ALA A 82 -7.50 6.60 -10.10
CA ALA A 82 -8.46 5.73 -10.81
C ALA A 82 -7.96 4.28 -10.86
N ALA A 83 -6.67 4.04 -11.09
CA ALA A 83 -6.11 2.69 -11.10
C ALA A 83 -6.28 1.99 -9.74
N PHE A 84 -6.05 2.68 -8.62
CA PHE A 84 -6.29 2.13 -7.28
C PHE A 84 -7.76 1.84 -7.01
N VAL A 85 -8.67 2.73 -7.42
CA VAL A 85 -10.12 2.52 -7.28
C VAL A 85 -10.59 1.30 -8.06
N ASP A 86 -10.12 1.13 -9.30
CA ASP A 86 -10.45 -0.02 -10.12
C ASP A 86 -9.94 -1.33 -9.52
N GLU A 87 -8.72 -1.33 -8.98
CA GLU A 87 -8.12 -2.50 -8.34
C GLU A 87 -8.87 -2.86 -7.04
N TYR A 88 -9.18 -1.88 -6.20
CA TYR A 88 -10.00 -2.10 -5.01
C TYR A 88 -11.38 -2.67 -5.35
N ALA A 89 -12.02 -2.17 -6.40
CA ALA A 89 -13.31 -2.69 -6.85
C ALA A 89 -13.22 -4.15 -7.32
N LYS A 90 -12.15 -4.52 -8.04
CA LYS A 90 -11.89 -5.91 -8.45
C LYS A 90 -11.64 -6.82 -7.24
N ALA A 91 -10.81 -6.39 -6.29
CA ALA A 91 -10.52 -7.13 -5.07
C ALA A 91 -11.80 -7.35 -4.24
N SER A 92 -12.60 -6.30 -4.06
CA SER A 92 -13.89 -6.36 -3.35
C SER A 92 -14.89 -7.28 -4.02
N ALA A 93 -14.94 -7.32 -5.35
CA ALA A 93 -15.82 -8.23 -6.10
C ALA A 93 -15.34 -9.68 -6.03
N LYS A 94 -14.03 -9.92 -6.05
CA LYS A 94 -13.43 -11.26 -5.97
C LYS A 94 -13.52 -11.85 -4.56
N HIS A 95 -13.35 -11.01 -3.54
CA HIS A 95 -13.31 -11.40 -2.13
C HIS A 95 -14.23 -10.50 -1.29
N PRO A 96 -15.57 -10.66 -1.37
CA PRO A 96 -16.52 -9.82 -0.65
C PRO A 96 -16.26 -9.82 0.87
N GLY A 97 -16.10 -8.64 1.46
CA GLY A 97 -15.85 -8.46 2.89
C GLY A 97 -14.44 -8.83 3.35
N MET A 98 -13.50 -9.07 2.43
CA MET A 98 -12.11 -9.45 2.73
C MET A 98 -11.08 -8.41 2.28
N THR A 99 -11.49 -7.21 1.93
CA THR A 99 -10.57 -6.09 1.68
C THR A 99 -9.94 -5.60 2.99
N LEU A 100 -8.75 -5.00 2.94
CA LEU A 100 -7.96 -4.67 4.14
C LEU A 100 -8.58 -3.60 5.05
N ASP A 101 -9.60 -2.89 4.58
CA ASP A 101 -10.45 -2.01 5.39
C ASP A 101 -11.51 -2.75 6.22
N SER A 102 -11.70 -4.05 6.00
CA SER A 102 -12.65 -4.86 6.77
C SER A 102 -12.25 -5.00 8.24
N ASP A 103 -13.24 -4.88 9.14
CA ASP A 103 -13.06 -5.07 10.60
C ASP A 103 -12.68 -6.51 10.98
N SER A 104 -12.87 -7.47 10.08
CA SER A 104 -12.61 -8.89 10.34
C SER A 104 -11.11 -9.25 10.33
N HIS A 105 -10.23 -8.34 9.90
CA HIS A 105 -8.80 -8.61 9.79
C HIS A 105 -8.01 -8.03 10.95
N THR A 106 -6.99 -8.77 11.38
CA THR A 106 -5.96 -8.25 12.30
C THR A 106 -4.94 -7.42 11.53
N ASP A 107 -4.23 -6.51 12.21
CA ASP A 107 -3.15 -5.73 11.59
C ASP A 107 -1.99 -6.62 11.15
N GLU A 108 -1.76 -7.75 11.83
CA GLU A 108 -0.78 -8.74 11.41
C GLU A 108 -1.14 -9.37 10.04
N LEU A 109 -2.42 -9.72 9.81
CA LEU A 109 -2.87 -10.23 8.51
C LEU A 109 -2.72 -9.18 7.41
N ARG A 110 -3.09 -7.93 7.69
CA ARG A 110 -2.92 -6.80 6.77
C ARG A 110 -1.45 -6.59 6.40
N PHE A 111 -0.57 -6.68 7.41
CA PHE A 111 0.86 -6.57 7.21
C PHE A 111 1.39 -7.64 6.26
N TYR A 112 1.02 -8.91 6.44
CA TYR A 112 1.48 -9.99 5.56
C TYR A 112 0.96 -9.83 4.13
N ALA A 113 -0.29 -9.41 3.95
CA ALA A 113 -0.84 -9.15 2.62
C ALA A 113 -0.06 -8.03 1.90
N LEU A 114 0.21 -6.91 2.59
CA LEU A 114 0.98 -5.80 2.01
C LEU A 114 2.43 -6.20 1.72
N ALA A 115 3.06 -6.98 2.61
CA ALA A 115 4.44 -7.44 2.45
C ALA A 115 4.59 -8.42 1.27
N GLU A 116 3.59 -9.27 1.03
CA GLU A 116 3.53 -10.15 -0.14
C GLU A 116 3.57 -9.35 -1.44
N GLU A 117 2.70 -8.36 -1.60
CA GLU A 117 2.63 -7.53 -2.80
C GLU A 117 3.90 -6.70 -3.03
N VAL A 118 4.53 -6.19 -1.96
CA VAL A 118 5.85 -5.54 -2.08
C VAL A 118 6.90 -6.55 -2.58
N GLY A 119 6.82 -7.81 -2.16
CA GLY A 119 7.65 -8.90 -2.67
C GLY A 119 7.43 -9.17 -4.15
N GLU A 120 6.17 -9.13 -4.63
CA GLU A 120 5.84 -9.32 -6.05
C GLU A 120 6.36 -8.16 -6.92
N VAL A 121 6.32 -6.92 -6.44
CA VAL A 121 7.01 -5.80 -7.10
C VAL A 121 8.51 -6.06 -7.22
N CYS A 122 9.15 -6.59 -6.19
CA CYS A 122 10.57 -6.95 -6.25
C CYS A 122 10.83 -8.07 -7.28
N ALA A 123 9.97 -9.07 -7.31
CA ALA A 123 10.05 -10.15 -8.30
C ALA A 123 9.91 -9.62 -9.73
N ALA A 124 8.94 -8.71 -9.97
CA ALA A 124 8.73 -8.08 -11.27
C ALA A 124 9.94 -7.26 -11.77
N LEU A 125 10.76 -6.75 -10.83
CA LEU A 125 11.97 -5.99 -11.16
C LEU A 125 13.23 -6.83 -11.38
N THR A 126 13.29 -8.00 -10.76
CA THR A 126 14.53 -8.83 -10.72
C THR A 126 14.54 -9.95 -11.73
N TYR A 127 13.39 -10.39 -12.23
CA TYR A 127 13.28 -11.47 -13.19
C TYR A 127 12.65 -10.98 -14.48
N ASP A 128 13.19 -11.38 -15.63
CA ASP A 128 12.52 -11.23 -16.91
C ASP A 128 11.41 -12.28 -16.98
N ASN A 129 10.27 -11.93 -16.45
CA ASN A 129 9.20 -12.82 -16.01
C ASN A 129 8.44 -13.56 -17.11
N LYS A 130 8.75 -13.31 -18.38
CA LYS A 130 7.91 -13.85 -19.47
C LYS A 130 8.23 -15.26 -19.89
N ALA A 131 9.42 -15.79 -19.55
CA ALA A 131 9.86 -17.05 -20.12
C ALA A 131 9.96 -18.23 -19.14
N ASP A 132 10.43 -18.03 -17.90
CA ASP A 132 10.95 -19.16 -17.11
C ASP A 132 10.27 -19.44 -15.75
N THR A 133 9.48 -18.53 -15.17
CA THR A 133 8.95 -18.69 -13.82
C THR A 133 7.44 -18.83 -13.72
N GLY A 134 6.70 -18.63 -14.82
CA GLY A 134 5.23 -18.67 -14.83
C GLY A 134 4.57 -17.47 -14.11
N HIS A 135 5.33 -16.58 -13.53
CA HIS A 135 4.83 -15.33 -12.97
C HIS A 135 4.74 -14.28 -14.07
N ASN A 136 3.54 -14.00 -14.50
CA ASN A 136 3.23 -13.03 -15.56
C ASN A 136 2.89 -11.66 -14.93
N SER A 137 3.62 -11.30 -13.86
CA SER A 137 3.34 -10.06 -13.13
C SER A 137 3.79 -8.85 -13.93
N ASP A 138 2.82 -8.02 -14.28
CA ASP A 138 3.05 -6.70 -14.82
C ASP A 138 3.41 -5.75 -13.68
N LEU A 139 4.56 -5.11 -13.74
CA LEU A 139 5.02 -4.15 -12.73
C LEU A 139 3.97 -3.07 -12.39
N ILE A 140 3.20 -2.61 -13.38
CA ILE A 140 2.10 -1.66 -13.15
C ILE A 140 1.03 -2.30 -12.27
N SER A 141 0.67 -3.56 -12.52
CA SER A 141 -0.31 -4.29 -11.72
C SER A 141 0.15 -4.42 -10.27
N GLU A 142 1.36 -4.91 -10.04
CA GLU A 142 1.88 -5.13 -8.68
C GLU A 142 2.01 -3.82 -7.90
N VAL A 143 2.51 -2.76 -8.53
CA VAL A 143 2.57 -1.44 -7.86
C VAL A 143 1.17 -0.88 -7.57
N THR A 144 0.19 -1.16 -8.44
CA THR A 144 -1.21 -0.76 -8.20
C THR A 144 -1.80 -1.52 -7.01
N GLN A 145 -1.50 -2.80 -6.85
CA GLN A 145 -1.93 -3.62 -5.71
C GLN A 145 -1.31 -3.11 -4.41
N VAL A 146 0.00 -2.86 -4.38
CA VAL A 146 0.67 -2.27 -3.20
C VAL A 146 0.00 -0.97 -2.77
N GLY A 147 -0.24 -0.04 -3.71
CA GLY A 147 -0.90 1.23 -3.40
C GLY A 147 -2.34 1.04 -2.93
N GLY A 148 -3.09 0.15 -3.59
CA GLY A 148 -4.46 -0.18 -3.23
C GLY A 148 -4.59 -0.79 -1.83
N LEU A 149 -3.73 -1.75 -1.48
CA LEU A 149 -3.71 -2.35 -0.14
C LEU A 149 -3.32 -1.35 0.95
N ALA A 150 -2.31 -0.50 0.70
CA ALA A 150 -1.92 0.53 1.65
C ALA A 150 -3.07 1.52 1.91
N ILE A 151 -3.80 1.95 0.88
CA ILE A 151 -4.96 2.84 1.02
C ILE A 151 -6.12 2.12 1.74
N ALA A 152 -6.42 0.87 1.40
CA ALA A 152 -7.49 0.11 2.05
C ALA A 152 -7.22 -0.04 3.55
N TRP A 153 -5.98 -0.38 3.94
CA TRP A 153 -5.61 -0.47 5.36
C TRP A 153 -5.66 0.91 6.04
N LEU A 154 -5.18 1.98 5.39
CA LEU A 154 -5.21 3.35 5.92
C LEU A 154 -6.63 3.81 6.30
N LEU A 155 -7.67 3.34 5.62
CA LEU A 155 -9.07 3.65 5.96
C LEU A 155 -9.49 3.18 7.36
N ARG A 156 -8.74 2.26 7.98
CA ARG A 156 -8.96 1.82 9.36
C ARG A 156 -8.60 2.89 10.38
N TYR A 157 -7.62 3.71 10.06
CA TYR A 157 -7.18 4.79 10.90
C TYR A 157 -7.95 6.06 10.50
N ARG A 158 -8.57 6.73 11.47
CA ARG A 158 -9.25 8.00 11.19
C ARG A 158 -8.19 9.01 10.77
N VAL A 159 -8.08 9.24 9.47
CA VAL A 159 -7.32 10.38 8.96
C VAL A 159 -8.15 11.60 9.35
N GLU A 160 -7.84 12.22 10.50
CA GLU A 160 -8.42 13.48 10.86
C GLU A 160 -8.03 14.52 9.79
N GLU A 161 -9.02 15.16 9.22
CA GLU A 161 -8.82 16.28 8.30
C GLU A 161 -8.22 17.43 9.11
N SER A 162 -6.94 17.71 8.90
CA SER A 162 -6.25 18.92 9.39
C SER A 162 -6.35 20.05 8.38
#